data_d43a124673317203ec502b35788a5db9
#
_entry.id   d43a124673317203ec502b35788a5db9
#
_cell.length_a   1.000
_cell.length_b   1.000
_cell.length_c   1.000
_cell.angle_alpha   90.00
_cell.angle_beta   90.00
_cell.angle_gamma   90.00
#
_symmetry.space_group_name_H-M   'P 1'
#
loop_
_entity.id
_entity.type
_entity.pdbx_description
1 polymer ?
#
loop_
_entity_poly.entity_id
_entity_poly.type
_entity_poly.pdbx_seq_one_letter_code
_entity_poly.pdbx_strand_id
1 'polypeptide(L)'
;GLVGTSAAGAGSIRNSYFSGRVEVVNQRIGGILGLQDSDDVLTIENCVNLAAQLQCDQIYRIASTRDGKSVLNNNYALNTLPAPNGNDAQKGIDVTAERVKQEVFYSEDLKWNFDDGSWKWIDGLYPVLVWQKEAETTTSLIYLSQSIPVLSLRKGSSIDLSQYYASGHGGILSYSCANSKVKLDGSIISVTEDVEITDLETVTVSVSVSGFKAAEISISIIPDIIPVATAEDFISRI
;
A
#
# COMPACT_ATOMS: atom_id res chain seq x y z
N GLY A 1 -6.40 8.20 4.90
CA GLY A 1 -6.17 7.86 6.30
C GLY A 1 -7.16 6.85 6.85
N LEU A 2 -7.06 6.56 8.13
CA LEU A 2 -8.00 5.65 8.81
C LEU A 2 -9.42 6.23 8.86
N VAL A 3 -9.52 7.53 9.11
CA VAL A 3 -10.79 8.25 9.17
C VAL A 3 -10.75 9.40 8.16
N GLY A 4 -11.80 9.53 7.33
CA GLY A 4 -11.90 10.59 6.34
C GLY A 4 -12.21 11.93 6.99
N THR A 5 -13.35 12.04 7.67
CA THR A 5 -13.82 13.28 8.30
C THR A 5 -14.51 12.99 9.62
N SER A 6 -14.25 13.82 10.62
CA SER A 6 -15.03 13.90 11.86
C SER A 6 -15.89 15.16 11.82
N ALA A 7 -17.19 15.00 11.62
CA ALA A 7 -18.13 16.10 11.44
C ALA A 7 -18.90 16.51 12.72
N ALA A 8 -19.03 15.61 13.67
CA ALA A 8 -19.71 15.86 14.95
C ALA A 8 -19.34 14.83 16.01
N GLY A 9 -19.40 15.23 17.27
CA GLY A 9 -19.17 14.38 18.44
C GLY A 9 -17.71 14.30 18.89
N ALA A 10 -17.51 14.26 20.21
CA ALA A 10 -16.21 13.94 20.79
C ALA A 10 -15.86 12.47 20.54
N GLY A 11 -14.60 12.18 20.30
CA GLY A 11 -14.14 10.83 20.02
C GLY A 11 -12.66 10.61 20.27
N SER A 12 -12.21 9.37 20.07
CA SER A 12 -10.79 9.07 20.12
C SER A 12 -10.37 8.05 19.07
N ILE A 13 -9.15 8.22 18.56
CA ILE A 13 -8.41 7.25 17.73
C ILE A 13 -7.14 6.93 18.50
N ARG A 14 -6.96 5.66 18.87
CA ARG A 14 -5.83 5.24 19.72
C ARG A 14 -5.20 3.96 19.17
N ASN A 15 -3.91 3.77 19.45
CA ASN A 15 -3.18 2.53 19.20
C ASN A 15 -3.45 1.99 17.79
N SER A 16 -3.34 2.85 16.80
CA SER A 16 -3.72 2.55 15.42
C SER A 16 -2.64 2.98 14.45
N TYR A 17 -2.54 2.27 13.33
CA TYR A 17 -1.68 2.71 12.24
C TYR A 17 -2.40 2.74 10.89
N PHE A 18 -1.86 3.51 9.98
CA PHE A 18 -2.25 3.54 8.58
C PHE A 18 -1.05 3.23 7.69
N SER A 19 -1.13 2.22 6.85
CA SER A 19 -0.06 1.79 5.93
C SER A 19 -0.48 1.83 4.46
N GLY A 20 -1.61 2.46 4.15
CA GLY A 20 -2.15 2.56 2.81
C GLY A 20 -1.55 3.69 1.98
N ARG A 21 -2.23 4.02 0.90
CA ARG A 21 -1.95 5.16 0.03
C ARG A 21 -3.14 6.12 0.03
N VAL A 22 -2.87 7.42 0.04
CA VAL A 22 -3.88 8.46 -0.17
C VAL A 22 -3.40 9.41 -1.26
N GLU A 23 -4.21 9.57 -2.28
CA GLU A 23 -3.99 10.50 -3.37
C GLU A 23 -5.29 11.24 -3.66
N VAL A 24 -5.28 12.56 -3.52
CA VAL A 24 -6.40 13.44 -3.80
C VAL A 24 -5.91 14.79 -4.31
N VAL A 25 -6.75 15.49 -5.06
CA VAL A 25 -6.44 16.81 -5.65
C VAL A 25 -7.32 17.86 -4.97
N ASN A 26 -6.75 19.04 -4.70
CA ASN A 26 -7.45 20.20 -4.14
C ASN A 26 -8.15 19.96 -2.79
N GLN A 27 -7.58 19.12 -1.95
CA GLN A 27 -8.14 18.75 -0.64
C GLN A 27 -7.07 18.82 0.46
N ARG A 28 -7.47 18.49 1.68
CA ARG A 28 -6.58 18.25 2.81
C ARG A 28 -6.56 16.76 3.13
N ILE A 29 -5.40 16.26 3.47
CA ILE A 29 -5.28 14.87 3.92
C ILE A 29 -4.52 14.77 5.23
N GLY A 30 -4.90 13.76 6.03
CA GLY A 30 -4.12 13.31 7.18
C GLY A 30 -3.97 11.80 7.15
N GLY A 31 -2.83 11.30 7.60
CA GLY A 31 -2.57 9.87 7.60
C GLY A 31 -3.45 9.09 8.57
N ILE A 32 -3.86 9.70 9.66
CA ILE A 32 -4.79 9.09 10.63
C ILE A 32 -6.19 9.70 10.45
N LEU A 33 -6.31 11.03 10.46
CA LEU A 33 -7.58 11.72 10.24
C LEU A 33 -7.43 12.76 9.12
N GLY A 34 -8.25 12.65 8.07
CA GLY A 34 -8.24 13.54 6.93
C GLY A 34 -8.67 14.96 7.28
N LEU A 35 -9.80 15.12 7.96
CA LEU A 35 -10.31 16.43 8.39
C LEU A 35 -11.13 16.32 9.67
N GLN A 36 -10.88 17.22 10.62
CA GLN A 36 -11.82 17.52 11.69
C GLN A 36 -12.64 18.76 11.30
N ASP A 37 -13.94 18.56 11.13
CA ASP A 37 -14.89 19.60 10.76
C ASP A 37 -15.94 19.84 11.85
N SER A 38 -15.59 19.62 13.13
CA SER A 38 -16.42 19.90 14.27
C SER A 38 -15.68 20.71 15.32
N ASP A 39 -16.45 21.33 16.22
CA ASP A 39 -15.91 22.01 17.42
C ASP A 39 -15.73 21.05 18.60
N ASP A 40 -16.11 19.80 18.46
CA ASP A 40 -15.96 18.79 19.50
C ASP A 40 -14.49 18.35 19.63
N VAL A 41 -14.12 17.97 20.85
CA VAL A 41 -12.75 17.52 21.12
C VAL A 41 -12.53 16.11 20.61
N LEU A 42 -11.55 15.95 19.71
CA LEU A 42 -11.07 14.66 19.25
C LEU A 42 -9.69 14.37 19.84
N THR A 43 -9.51 13.16 20.38
CA THR A 43 -8.21 12.71 20.87
C THR A 43 -7.60 11.71 19.87
N ILE A 44 -6.37 11.96 19.42
CA ILE A 44 -5.58 11.02 18.62
C ILE A 44 -4.28 10.77 19.37
N GLU A 45 -4.09 9.53 19.83
CA GLU A 45 -2.89 9.21 20.61
C GLU A 45 -2.33 7.83 20.30
N ASN A 46 -1.01 7.70 20.46
CA ASN A 46 -0.26 6.48 20.23
C ASN A 46 -0.52 5.87 18.84
N CYS A 47 -0.64 6.73 17.84
CA CYS A 47 -0.87 6.32 16.46
C CYS A 47 0.37 6.53 15.61
N VAL A 48 0.50 5.75 14.53
CA VAL A 48 1.59 5.95 13.58
C VAL A 48 1.11 5.91 12.13
N ASN A 49 1.56 6.88 11.35
CA ASN A 49 1.33 6.92 9.92
C ASN A 49 2.50 6.25 9.19
N LEU A 50 2.25 5.06 8.67
CA LEU A 50 3.14 4.22 7.88
C LEU A 50 2.75 4.22 6.39
N ALA A 51 2.07 5.28 5.92
CA ALA A 51 1.58 5.36 4.55
C ALA A 51 2.68 5.05 3.53
N ALA A 52 2.35 4.28 2.52
CA ALA A 52 3.23 4.06 1.37
C ALA A 52 3.32 5.34 0.53
N GLN A 53 2.25 6.13 0.48
CA GLN A 53 2.23 7.43 -0.19
C GLN A 53 1.14 8.34 0.38
N LEU A 54 1.47 9.62 0.49
CA LEU A 54 0.51 10.72 0.65
C LEU A 54 0.74 11.72 -0.47
N GLN A 55 -0.28 12.04 -1.26
CA GLN A 55 -0.20 13.02 -2.34
C GLN A 55 -1.42 13.93 -2.32
N CYS A 56 -1.18 15.22 -2.06
CA CYS A 56 -2.20 16.27 -2.00
C CYS A 56 -1.51 17.63 -1.88
N ASP A 57 -2.28 18.71 -2.08
CA ASP A 57 -1.79 20.08 -1.92
C ASP A 57 -1.54 20.45 -0.45
N GLN A 58 -2.34 19.92 0.47
CA GLN A 58 -2.18 20.14 1.91
C GLN A 58 -2.10 18.81 2.66
N ILE A 59 -0.88 18.46 3.08
CA ILE A 59 -0.58 17.21 3.76
C ILE A 59 -0.38 17.46 5.25
N TYR A 60 -1.14 16.73 6.07
CA TYR A 60 -0.95 16.61 7.52
C TYR A 60 -0.62 15.15 7.81
N ARG A 61 0.58 14.85 8.26
CA ARG A 61 0.98 13.44 8.39
C ARG A 61 0.15 12.66 9.40
N ILE A 62 -0.34 13.32 10.46
CA ILE A 62 -1.23 12.71 11.45
C ILE A 62 -2.68 13.13 11.18
N ALA A 63 -3.00 14.40 11.33
CA ALA A 63 -4.38 14.86 11.24
C ALA A 63 -4.48 16.32 10.80
N SER A 64 -5.45 16.62 9.93
CA SER A 64 -5.87 17.99 9.65
C SER A 64 -6.95 18.39 10.65
N THR A 65 -6.55 19.05 11.73
CA THR A 65 -7.44 19.48 12.81
C THR A 65 -7.55 20.98 12.89
N ARG A 66 -8.63 21.49 13.48
CA ARG A 66 -8.75 22.89 13.86
C ARG A 66 -7.89 23.18 15.08
N ASP A 67 -7.22 24.32 15.08
CA ASP A 67 -6.35 24.72 16.20
C ASP A 67 -7.09 24.72 17.54
N GLY A 68 -6.47 24.08 18.53
CA GLY A 68 -6.98 24.02 19.91
C GLY A 68 -8.21 23.14 20.13
N LYS A 69 -8.71 22.44 19.13
CA LYS A 69 -9.91 21.59 19.24
C LYS A 69 -9.60 20.09 19.32
N SER A 70 -8.34 19.70 19.21
CA SER A 70 -7.94 18.28 19.30
C SER A 70 -6.74 18.08 20.18
N VAL A 71 -6.71 16.94 20.84
CA VAL A 71 -5.58 16.45 21.61
C VAL A 71 -4.82 15.45 20.73
N LEU A 72 -3.64 15.84 20.25
CA LEU A 72 -2.74 15.01 19.47
C LEU A 72 -1.53 14.69 20.33
N ASN A 73 -1.41 13.44 20.78
CA ASN A 73 -0.39 13.05 21.73
C ASN A 73 0.34 11.78 21.27
N ASN A 74 1.67 11.78 21.35
CA ASN A 74 2.51 10.62 21.08
C ASN A 74 2.22 9.94 19.73
N ASN A 75 2.07 10.74 18.66
CA ASN A 75 1.82 10.22 17.33
C ASN A 75 3.09 10.32 16.47
N TYR A 76 3.32 9.31 15.66
CA TYR A 76 4.51 9.19 14.81
C TYR A 76 4.14 9.14 13.32
N ALA A 77 5.09 9.51 12.47
CA ALA A 77 4.94 9.36 11.02
C ALA A 77 6.29 9.02 10.38
N LEU A 78 6.29 8.22 9.32
CA LEU A 78 7.51 7.94 8.58
C LEU A 78 8.16 9.23 8.09
N ASN A 79 9.45 9.36 8.33
CA ASN A 79 10.26 10.50 7.92
C ASN A 79 10.42 10.63 6.40
N THR A 80 10.10 9.56 5.65
CA THR A 80 10.06 9.53 4.18
C THR A 80 8.81 10.16 3.57
N LEU A 81 7.78 10.42 4.38
CA LEU A 81 6.57 11.08 3.91
C LEU A 81 6.82 12.55 3.58
N PRO A 82 6.06 13.13 2.62
CA PRO A 82 6.24 14.51 2.21
C PRO A 82 6.23 15.50 3.37
N ALA A 83 6.90 16.63 3.18
CA ALA A 83 6.94 17.72 4.16
C ALA A 83 5.52 18.17 4.53
N PRO A 84 5.18 18.14 5.81
CA PRO A 84 3.82 18.35 6.25
C PRO A 84 3.47 19.83 6.42
N ASN A 85 2.18 20.14 6.25
CA ASN A 85 1.58 21.35 6.74
C ASN A 85 1.24 21.24 8.25
N GLY A 86 0.85 22.35 8.87
CA GLY A 86 0.37 22.37 10.23
C GLY A 86 1.45 22.51 11.30
N ASN A 87 1.03 22.40 12.56
CA ASN A 87 1.90 22.44 13.73
C ASN A 87 2.57 21.08 14.01
N ASP A 88 3.50 21.03 14.97
CA ASP A 88 4.28 19.81 15.23
C ASP A 88 3.44 18.61 15.64
N ALA A 89 2.35 18.81 16.38
CA ALA A 89 1.45 17.71 16.74
C ALA A 89 0.71 17.13 15.53
N GLN A 90 0.33 17.97 14.57
CA GLN A 90 -0.30 17.55 13.31
C GLN A 90 0.68 16.85 12.37
N LYS A 91 1.97 17.16 12.49
CA LYS A 91 3.05 16.51 11.74
C LYS A 91 3.38 15.13 12.30
N GLY A 92 3.35 14.98 13.62
CA GLY A 92 3.82 13.83 14.35
C GLY A 92 5.36 13.77 14.46
N ILE A 93 5.83 12.89 15.33
CA ILE A 93 7.26 12.64 15.56
C ILE A 93 7.80 11.81 14.39
N ASP A 94 8.96 12.17 13.88
CA ASP A 94 9.63 11.42 12.81
C ASP A 94 10.07 10.04 13.27
N VAL A 95 9.81 9.02 12.47
CA VAL A 95 10.28 7.66 12.70
C VAL A 95 10.81 7.06 11.39
N THR A 96 11.87 6.23 11.48
CA THR A 96 12.45 5.57 10.30
C THR A 96 11.74 4.28 9.95
N ALA A 97 11.89 3.84 8.70
CA ALA A 97 11.34 2.57 8.22
C ALA A 97 11.90 1.36 8.96
N GLU A 98 13.14 1.44 9.45
CA GLU A 98 13.79 0.38 10.23
C GLU A 98 13.22 0.31 11.65
N ARG A 99 12.96 1.48 12.28
CA ARG A 99 12.43 1.54 13.67
C ARG A 99 11.03 0.97 13.75
N VAL A 100 10.16 1.24 12.78
CA VAL A 100 8.78 0.74 12.75
C VAL A 100 8.66 -0.77 12.49
N LYS A 101 9.76 -1.45 12.16
CA LYS A 101 9.83 -2.91 12.06
C LYS A 101 10.36 -3.59 13.31
N GLN A 102 10.40 -2.89 14.43
CA GLN A 102 10.83 -3.39 15.73
C GLN A 102 9.67 -3.36 16.72
N GLU A 103 9.41 -4.48 17.40
CA GLU A 103 8.36 -4.60 18.40
C GLU A 103 8.45 -3.51 19.48
N VAL A 104 9.68 -3.21 19.91
CA VAL A 104 9.99 -2.21 20.93
C VAL A 104 9.50 -0.80 20.57
N PHE A 105 9.36 -0.46 19.28
CA PHE A 105 8.76 0.81 18.88
C PHE A 105 7.29 0.90 19.28
N TYR A 106 6.55 -0.17 19.09
CA TYR A 106 5.12 -0.18 19.44
C TYR A 106 4.90 -0.29 20.95
N SER A 107 5.64 -1.15 21.64
CA SER A 107 5.48 -1.36 23.08
C SER A 107 6.04 -0.21 23.91
N GLU A 108 7.21 0.33 23.57
CA GLU A 108 7.88 1.35 24.39
C GLU A 108 7.61 2.78 23.90
N ASP A 109 7.69 3.04 22.59
CA ASP A 109 7.49 4.40 22.08
C ASP A 109 6.00 4.72 21.96
N LEU A 110 5.22 3.86 21.31
CA LEU A 110 3.77 4.02 21.13
C LEU A 110 2.92 3.53 22.31
N LYS A 111 3.50 2.86 23.31
CA LYS A 111 2.79 2.36 24.50
C LYS A 111 1.66 1.36 24.19
N TRP A 112 1.79 0.61 23.08
CA TRP A 112 0.82 -0.44 22.76
C TRP A 112 0.99 -1.62 23.71
N ASN A 113 -0.14 -2.22 24.09
CA ASN A 113 -0.16 -3.45 24.87
C ASN A 113 -0.48 -4.63 23.96
N PHE A 114 0.47 -5.56 23.81
CA PHE A 114 0.26 -6.80 23.04
C PHE A 114 -0.44 -7.90 23.85
N ASP A 115 -0.53 -7.74 25.18
CA ASP A 115 -1.16 -8.72 26.06
C ASP A 115 -2.69 -8.54 26.16
N ASP A 116 -3.25 -7.42 25.68
CA ASP A 116 -4.69 -7.13 25.76
C ASP A 116 -5.52 -7.87 24.69
N GLY A 117 -4.87 -8.60 23.80
CA GLY A 117 -5.51 -9.38 22.74
C GLY A 117 -5.97 -8.57 21.54
N SER A 118 -5.61 -7.28 21.43
CA SER A 118 -5.95 -6.45 20.26
C SER A 118 -4.94 -6.63 19.13
N TRP A 119 -3.67 -6.53 19.44
CA TRP A 119 -2.56 -6.58 18.50
C TRP A 119 -1.65 -7.79 18.75
N LYS A 120 -1.07 -8.33 17.69
CA LYS A 120 -0.06 -9.38 17.72
C LYS A 120 1.17 -8.89 16.96
N TRP A 121 2.35 -9.08 17.56
CA TRP A 121 3.61 -8.89 16.85
C TRP A 121 3.94 -10.11 15.99
N ILE A 122 4.40 -9.86 14.78
CA ILE A 122 4.99 -10.86 13.87
C ILE A 122 6.29 -10.26 13.36
N ASP A 123 7.40 -10.96 13.58
CA ASP A 123 8.72 -10.48 13.21
C ASP A 123 8.81 -10.16 11.70
N GLY A 124 9.39 -9.01 11.39
CA GLY A 124 9.53 -8.51 10.02
C GLY A 124 8.27 -7.85 9.42
N LEU A 125 7.16 -7.81 10.14
CA LEU A 125 5.92 -7.15 9.73
C LEU A 125 5.59 -5.96 10.64
N TYR A 126 4.54 -5.18 10.28
CA TYR A 126 3.85 -4.32 11.23
C TYR A 126 2.91 -5.17 12.10
N PRO A 127 2.52 -4.69 13.30
CA PRO A 127 1.56 -5.43 14.13
C PRO A 127 0.29 -5.78 13.37
N VAL A 128 -0.23 -6.97 13.59
CA VAL A 128 -1.49 -7.45 13.00
C VAL A 128 -2.55 -7.57 14.09
N LEU A 129 -3.83 -7.42 13.73
CA LEU A 129 -4.92 -7.65 14.67
C LEU A 129 -5.01 -9.14 15.00
N VAL A 130 -5.18 -9.49 16.28
CA VAL A 130 -5.20 -10.88 16.76
C VAL A 130 -6.22 -11.75 16.04
N TRP A 131 -7.37 -11.18 15.64
CA TRP A 131 -8.40 -11.89 14.89
C TRP A 131 -8.04 -12.16 13.42
N GLN A 132 -6.98 -11.51 12.88
CA GLN A 132 -6.45 -11.83 11.56
C GLN A 132 -5.69 -13.14 11.65
N LYS A 133 -6.28 -14.21 11.16
CA LYS A 133 -5.61 -15.51 11.13
C LYS A 133 -4.62 -15.56 9.98
N GLU A 134 -3.40 -15.97 10.28
CA GLU A 134 -2.27 -15.98 9.33
C GLU A 134 -2.56 -16.75 8.04
N ALA A 135 -3.28 -17.86 8.13
CA ALA A 135 -3.58 -18.73 6.98
C ALA A 135 -4.87 -18.37 6.21
N GLU A 136 -5.71 -17.53 6.77
CA GLU A 136 -7.02 -17.18 6.22
C GLU A 136 -7.15 -15.72 5.83
N THR A 137 -6.13 -14.91 6.14
CA THR A 137 -6.14 -13.51 5.76
C THR A 137 -6.14 -13.41 4.26
N THR A 138 -7.19 -12.83 3.75
CA THR A 138 -7.22 -12.25 2.44
C THR A 138 -5.94 -11.45 2.22
N THR A 139 -5.37 -11.59 1.05
CA THR A 139 -4.14 -10.96 0.62
C THR A 139 -3.76 -9.68 1.38
N SER A 140 -2.61 -9.69 2.01
CA SER A 140 -2.00 -8.49 2.62
C SER A 140 -1.52 -7.46 1.60
N LEU A 141 -1.84 -7.68 0.33
CA LEU A 141 -1.43 -6.82 -0.78
C LEU A 141 -2.35 -5.63 -0.88
N ILE A 142 -1.76 -4.45 -0.95
CA ILE A 142 -2.45 -3.20 -1.24
C ILE A 142 -2.05 -2.79 -2.65
N TYR A 143 -3.05 -2.51 -3.48
CA TYR A 143 -2.79 -1.92 -4.78
C TYR A 143 -2.35 -0.47 -4.62
N LEU A 144 -1.24 -0.09 -5.25
CA LEU A 144 -0.71 1.27 -5.18
C LEU A 144 -1.45 2.26 -6.09
N SER A 145 -2.28 1.77 -7.02
CA SER A 145 -3.13 2.61 -7.87
C SER A 145 -4.60 2.23 -7.73
N GLN A 146 -5.50 3.21 -7.91
CA GLN A 146 -6.95 3.00 -7.84
C GLN A 146 -7.48 2.08 -8.96
N SER A 147 -6.78 2.02 -10.08
CA SER A 147 -7.03 1.08 -11.17
C SER A 147 -5.71 0.44 -11.57
N ILE A 148 -5.63 -0.89 -11.49
CA ILE A 148 -4.50 -1.61 -12.04
C ILE A 148 -4.69 -1.61 -13.55
N PRO A 149 -3.74 -1.05 -14.32
CA PRO A 149 -3.80 -1.15 -15.77
C PRO A 149 -3.75 -2.63 -16.17
N VAL A 150 -4.33 -2.97 -17.29
CA VAL A 150 -4.10 -4.28 -17.92
C VAL A 150 -2.60 -4.38 -18.19
N LEU A 151 -1.91 -5.21 -17.41
CA LEU A 151 -0.46 -5.38 -17.56
C LEU A 151 -0.19 -6.21 -18.80
N SER A 152 0.68 -5.71 -19.66
CA SER A 152 1.09 -6.40 -20.87
C SER A 152 2.59 -6.28 -21.11
N LEU A 153 3.19 -7.36 -21.60
CA LEU A 153 4.61 -7.46 -21.94
C LEU A 153 4.78 -7.76 -23.41
N ARG A 154 5.79 -7.17 -24.01
CA ARG A 154 6.33 -7.52 -25.32
C ARG A 154 7.78 -7.96 -25.17
N LYS A 155 8.31 -8.66 -26.15
CA LYS A 155 9.74 -8.99 -26.21
C LYS A 155 10.57 -7.70 -26.07
N GLY A 156 11.62 -7.75 -25.24
CA GLY A 156 12.46 -6.60 -24.93
C GLY A 156 11.86 -5.56 -23.96
N SER A 157 10.62 -5.78 -23.47
CA SER A 157 10.02 -4.92 -22.44
C SER A 157 10.05 -5.57 -21.06
N SER A 158 9.96 -4.75 -20.02
CA SER A 158 9.86 -5.19 -18.64
C SER A 158 8.82 -4.37 -17.86
N ILE A 159 8.30 -4.96 -16.81
CA ILE A 159 7.39 -4.31 -15.87
C ILE A 159 7.96 -4.49 -14.45
N ASP A 160 8.08 -3.40 -13.70
CA ASP A 160 8.37 -3.45 -12.28
C ASP A 160 7.05 -3.54 -11.49
N LEU A 161 6.75 -4.72 -10.97
CA LEU A 161 5.52 -5.02 -10.24
C LEU A 161 5.46 -4.29 -8.88
N SER A 162 6.60 -3.86 -8.32
CA SER A 162 6.64 -3.10 -7.06
C SER A 162 5.95 -1.74 -7.18
N GLN A 163 5.77 -1.22 -8.38
CA GLN A 163 5.04 0.03 -8.62
C GLN A 163 3.52 -0.12 -8.41
N TYR A 164 3.00 -1.33 -8.45
CA TYR A 164 1.56 -1.60 -8.39
C TYR A 164 1.12 -2.25 -7.08
N TYR A 165 2.03 -2.85 -6.35
CA TYR A 165 1.72 -3.64 -5.16
C TYR A 165 2.59 -3.26 -3.98
N ALA A 166 1.99 -3.23 -2.79
CA ALA A 166 2.69 -3.06 -1.53
C ALA A 166 2.06 -3.96 -0.46
N SER A 167 2.85 -4.42 0.49
CA SER A 167 2.32 -5.11 1.67
C SER A 167 1.75 -4.11 2.66
N GLY A 168 0.49 -4.25 3.03
CA GLY A 168 -0.15 -3.46 4.07
C GLY A 168 0.44 -3.66 5.47
N HIS A 169 1.20 -4.73 5.65
CA HIS A 169 1.83 -5.10 6.92
C HIS A 169 3.36 -4.87 6.92
N GLY A 170 3.89 -4.15 5.94
CA GLY A 170 5.31 -3.80 5.88
C GLY A 170 6.25 -4.96 5.53
N GLY A 171 5.72 -6.16 5.25
CA GLY A 171 6.50 -7.31 4.82
C GLY A 171 7.08 -7.12 3.41
N ILE A 172 8.15 -7.85 3.12
CA ILE A 172 8.76 -7.86 1.80
C ILE A 172 7.91 -8.72 0.86
N LEU A 173 7.55 -8.15 -0.29
CA LEU A 173 6.87 -8.90 -1.34
C LEU A 173 7.84 -9.84 -2.04
N SER A 174 7.41 -11.09 -2.25
CA SER A 174 8.09 -12.08 -3.06
C SER A 174 7.24 -12.41 -4.27
N TYR A 175 7.88 -12.50 -5.43
CA TYR A 175 7.24 -12.76 -6.71
C TYR A 175 7.69 -14.11 -7.25
N SER A 176 6.78 -14.88 -7.83
CA SER A 176 7.12 -16.14 -8.50
C SER A 176 6.25 -16.35 -9.74
N CYS A 177 6.83 -16.93 -10.77
CA CYS A 177 6.15 -17.29 -12.01
C CYS A 177 6.74 -18.59 -12.54
N ALA A 178 5.89 -19.57 -12.85
CA ALA A 178 6.32 -20.86 -13.36
C ALA A 178 6.44 -20.90 -14.91
N ASN A 179 6.10 -19.81 -15.60
CA ASN A 179 6.11 -19.76 -17.05
C ASN A 179 7.53 -19.51 -17.59
N SER A 180 8.03 -20.39 -18.44
CA SER A 180 9.38 -20.33 -19.03
C SER A 180 9.58 -19.20 -20.05
N LYS A 181 8.51 -18.58 -20.55
CA LYS A 181 8.55 -17.47 -21.51
C LYS A 181 8.87 -16.14 -20.87
N VAL A 182 8.82 -16.07 -19.54
CA VAL A 182 9.14 -14.88 -18.78
C VAL A 182 10.27 -15.14 -17.78
N LYS A 183 11.08 -14.13 -17.60
CA LYS A 183 12.10 -14.06 -16.56
C LYS A 183 11.64 -13.12 -15.47
N LEU A 184 11.82 -13.52 -14.23
CA LEU A 184 11.54 -12.74 -13.05
C LEU A 184 12.85 -12.46 -12.30
N ASP A 185 13.13 -11.19 -12.03
CA ASP A 185 14.29 -10.74 -11.27
C ASP A 185 13.80 -9.79 -10.18
N GLY A 186 13.66 -10.32 -8.96
CA GLY A 186 12.99 -9.60 -7.87
C GLY A 186 11.54 -9.26 -8.25
N SER A 187 11.22 -7.98 -8.34
CA SER A 187 9.89 -7.47 -8.77
C SER A 187 9.78 -7.22 -10.27
N ILE A 188 10.86 -7.34 -11.03
CA ILE A 188 10.89 -7.03 -12.45
C ILE A 188 10.60 -8.29 -13.26
N ILE A 189 9.53 -8.25 -14.04
CA ILE A 189 9.19 -9.31 -15.00
C ILE A 189 9.47 -8.84 -16.43
N SER A 190 10.08 -9.70 -17.24
CA SER A 190 10.38 -9.46 -18.66
C SER A 190 10.13 -10.71 -19.49
N VAL A 191 9.94 -10.53 -20.80
CA VAL A 191 9.89 -11.68 -21.73
C VAL A 191 11.31 -12.17 -22.00
N THR A 192 11.53 -13.49 -21.98
CA THR A 192 12.82 -14.12 -22.28
C THR A 192 13.20 -13.85 -23.73
N GLU A 193 14.42 -13.37 -23.99
CA GLU A 193 14.85 -12.88 -25.31
C GLU A 193 14.82 -13.95 -26.39
N ASP A 194 15.15 -15.19 -26.04
CA ASP A 194 15.26 -16.32 -26.97
C ASP A 194 13.93 -17.03 -27.24
N VAL A 195 12.82 -16.52 -26.68
CA VAL A 195 11.49 -17.12 -26.84
C VAL A 195 10.72 -16.42 -27.95
N GLU A 196 10.17 -17.20 -28.86
CA GLU A 196 9.23 -16.72 -29.88
C GLU A 196 7.82 -16.68 -29.30
N ILE A 197 7.17 -15.53 -29.40
CA ILE A 197 5.77 -15.31 -28.97
C ILE A 197 4.93 -15.16 -30.25
N THR A 198 4.22 -16.22 -30.58
CA THR A 198 3.38 -16.27 -31.79
C THR A 198 1.95 -15.85 -31.56
N ASP A 199 1.46 -16.05 -30.33
CA ASP A 199 0.08 -15.82 -29.94
C ASP A 199 -0.02 -14.95 -28.68
N LEU A 200 -1.19 -14.33 -28.47
CA LEU A 200 -1.51 -13.67 -27.23
C LEU A 200 -1.62 -14.71 -26.11
N GLU A 201 -0.79 -14.58 -25.11
CA GLU A 201 -0.79 -15.48 -23.94
C GLU A 201 -1.00 -14.71 -22.65
N THR A 202 -1.50 -15.39 -21.64
CA THR A 202 -1.59 -14.85 -20.29
C THR A 202 -0.68 -15.64 -19.36
N VAL A 203 0.18 -14.95 -18.64
CA VAL A 203 0.98 -15.53 -17.57
C VAL A 203 0.47 -15.07 -16.23
N THR A 204 0.53 -15.97 -15.26
CA THR A 204 0.15 -15.69 -13.86
C THR A 204 1.41 -15.55 -13.01
N VAL A 205 1.54 -14.42 -12.33
CA VAL A 205 2.57 -14.16 -11.34
C VAL A 205 1.93 -14.26 -9.96
N SER A 206 2.50 -15.09 -9.10
CA SER A 206 2.13 -15.17 -7.69
C SER A 206 2.91 -14.14 -6.90
N VAL A 207 2.21 -13.34 -6.11
CA VAL A 207 2.80 -12.33 -5.21
C VAL A 207 2.46 -12.72 -3.78
N SER A 208 3.47 -12.85 -2.95
CA SER A 208 3.31 -13.32 -1.57
C SER A 208 4.10 -12.49 -0.57
N VAL A 209 3.63 -12.50 0.66
CA VAL A 209 4.34 -12.06 1.86
C VAL A 209 4.36 -13.24 2.82
N SER A 210 5.49 -13.46 3.49
CA SER A 210 5.62 -14.56 4.46
C SER A 210 4.49 -14.51 5.50
N GLY A 211 3.80 -15.64 5.71
CA GLY A 211 2.69 -15.77 6.64
C GLY A 211 1.31 -15.38 6.08
N PHE A 212 1.22 -14.97 4.80
CA PHE A 212 -0.05 -14.58 4.18
C PHE A 212 -0.33 -15.33 2.88
N LYS A 213 -1.61 -15.40 2.52
CA LYS A 213 -2.03 -15.99 1.26
C LYS A 213 -1.48 -15.20 0.07
N ALA A 214 -0.92 -15.90 -0.91
CA ALA A 214 -0.48 -15.29 -2.16
C ALA A 214 -1.65 -14.68 -2.96
N ALA A 215 -1.38 -13.57 -3.63
CA ALA A 215 -2.23 -13.02 -4.67
C ALA A 215 -1.72 -13.45 -6.05
N GLU A 216 -2.60 -13.46 -7.03
CA GLU A 216 -2.26 -13.76 -8.41
C GLU A 216 -2.45 -12.51 -9.29
N ILE A 217 -1.49 -12.28 -10.15
CA ILE A 217 -1.48 -11.19 -11.13
C ILE A 217 -1.46 -11.82 -12.52
N SER A 218 -2.41 -11.45 -13.35
CA SER A 218 -2.44 -11.84 -14.75
C SER A 218 -1.76 -10.79 -15.62
N ILE A 219 -0.80 -11.22 -16.44
CA ILE A 219 -0.06 -10.38 -17.37
C ILE A 219 -0.20 -10.95 -18.77
N SER A 220 -0.60 -10.14 -19.74
CA SER A 220 -0.70 -10.54 -21.14
C SER A 220 0.64 -10.43 -21.83
N ILE A 221 1.11 -11.49 -22.47
CA ILE A 221 2.26 -11.44 -23.38
C ILE A 221 1.73 -11.21 -24.79
N ILE A 222 2.13 -10.10 -25.39
CA ILE A 222 1.67 -9.69 -26.72
C ILE A 222 2.71 -10.14 -27.76
N PRO A 223 2.32 -10.86 -28.82
CA PRO A 223 3.23 -11.28 -29.89
C PRO A 223 3.87 -10.08 -30.61
N ASP A 224 5.11 -10.27 -31.05
CA ASP A 224 5.86 -9.23 -31.80
C ASP A 224 5.29 -9.00 -33.18
N ILE A 225 4.71 -10.04 -33.78
CA ILE A 225 4.04 -10.00 -35.06
C ILE A 225 2.55 -10.26 -34.81
N ILE A 226 1.73 -9.23 -34.94
CA ILE A 226 0.31 -9.45 -35.19
C ILE A 226 0.28 -10.00 -36.61
N PRO A 227 -0.14 -11.27 -36.80
CA PRO A 227 -0.30 -11.76 -38.19
C PRO A 227 -1.31 -10.80 -38.82
N VAL A 228 -0.81 -9.99 -39.76
CA VAL A 228 -1.68 -9.18 -40.61
C VAL A 228 -2.48 -10.23 -41.37
N ALA A 229 -3.78 -10.30 -41.07
CA ALA A 229 -4.71 -11.06 -41.92
C ALA A 229 -4.37 -10.73 -43.35
N THR A 230 -4.14 -11.76 -44.17
CA THR A 230 -3.84 -11.56 -45.57
C THR A 230 -4.92 -10.68 -46.18
N ALA A 231 -4.62 -9.93 -47.24
CA ALA A 231 -5.63 -9.08 -47.90
C ALA A 231 -6.91 -9.86 -48.23
N GLU A 232 -6.81 -11.19 -48.42
CA GLU A 232 -7.93 -12.11 -48.61
C GLU A 232 -8.82 -12.28 -47.39
N ASP A 233 -8.27 -12.29 -46.16
CA ASP A 233 -9.07 -12.32 -44.91
C ASP A 233 -9.82 -11.01 -44.70
N PHE A 234 -9.32 -9.90 -45.18
CA PHE A 234 -9.98 -8.60 -45.07
C PHE A 234 -11.15 -8.50 -46.08
N ILE A 235 -11.00 -9.07 -47.27
CA ILE A 235 -12.01 -9.06 -48.37
C ILE A 235 -13.18 -10.01 -48.02
N SER A 236 -12.93 -11.11 -47.30
CA SER A 236 -13.97 -12.09 -46.96
C SER A 236 -14.90 -11.63 -45.80
N ARG A 237 -14.64 -10.49 -45.16
CA ARG A 237 -15.44 -9.94 -44.06
C ARG A 237 -16.20 -8.66 -44.42
N ILE A 238 -16.15 -8.23 -45.66
CA ILE A 238 -16.97 -7.18 -46.24
C ILE A 238 -18.10 -7.84 -47.03
#